data_a877b6cfef32e4e7ab11615c6bc7deb8
#
_entry.id   a877b6cfef32e4e7ab11615c6bc7deb8
#
_cell.length_a   1.000
_cell.length_b   1.000
_cell.length_c   1.000
_cell.angle_alpha   90.00
_cell.angle_beta   90.00
_cell.angle_gamma   90.00
#
_symmetry.space_group_name_H-M   'P 1'
#
loop_
_entity.id
_entity.type
_entity.pdbx_description
1 polymer ?
#
loop_
_entity_poly.entity_id
_entity_poly.type
_entity_poly.pdbx_seq_one_letter_code
_entity_poly.pdbx_strand_id
1 'polypeptide(L)'
;MNLRLGPVPGTAEATHARYRGRPGAGIAVVTFSQFPPAPAGQIYQTWARHGATWTSLGTVEPDAGGSARLIAEDPALAALPDGLEVTLEPRTGSAAPSGPVVVAWVP
;
A
#
# COMPACT_ATOMS: atom_id res chain seq x y z
N MET A 1 2.57 8.66 13.37
CA MET A 1 1.72 7.49 13.12
C MET A 1 2.55 6.45 12.37
N ASN A 2 2.56 5.24 12.85
CA ASN A 2 3.32 4.14 12.26
C ASN A 2 2.43 2.89 12.28
N LEU A 3 1.99 2.45 11.10
CA LEU A 3 1.05 1.35 10.96
C LEU A 3 1.68 0.23 10.13
N ARG A 4 1.53 -1.01 10.59
CA ARG A 4 2.04 -2.18 9.87
C ARG A 4 0.92 -2.82 9.07
N LEU A 5 1.14 -2.98 7.76
CA LEU A 5 0.28 -3.75 6.89
C LEU A 5 0.83 -5.19 6.87
N GLY A 6 0.09 -6.09 7.47
CA GLY A 6 0.46 -7.50 7.54
C GLY A 6 -0.07 -8.31 6.36
N PRO A 7 0.49 -9.52 6.13
CA PRO A 7 0.05 -10.36 5.03
C PRO A 7 -1.38 -10.86 5.24
N VAL A 8 -2.15 -10.88 4.15
CA VAL A 8 -3.46 -11.54 4.14
C VAL A 8 -3.29 -13.04 3.96
N PRO A 9 -4.32 -13.88 4.26
CA PRO A 9 -4.25 -15.31 3.99
C PRO A 9 -3.84 -15.59 2.53
N GLY A 10 -2.87 -16.48 2.35
CA GLY A 10 -2.32 -16.81 1.04
C GLY A 10 -1.06 -16.03 0.65
N THR A 11 -0.72 -14.99 1.42
CA THR A 11 0.54 -14.24 1.23
C THR A 11 1.58 -14.76 2.22
N ALA A 12 2.85 -14.79 1.81
CA ALA A 12 3.95 -15.21 2.68
C ALA A 12 3.99 -14.39 3.96
N GLU A 13 4.25 -15.03 5.09
CA GLU A 13 4.16 -14.41 6.42
C GLU A 13 5.13 -13.24 6.61
N ALA A 14 6.29 -13.28 5.96
CA ALA A 14 7.29 -12.23 6.07
C ALA A 14 6.97 -10.98 5.22
N THR A 15 6.06 -11.08 4.27
CA THR A 15 5.68 -9.96 3.40
C THR A 15 4.90 -8.94 4.21
N HIS A 16 5.39 -7.70 4.25
CA HIS A 16 4.71 -6.63 4.97
C HIS A 16 5.09 -5.26 4.43
N ALA A 17 4.34 -4.26 4.83
CA ALA A 17 4.64 -2.86 4.56
C ALA A 17 4.45 -2.04 5.84
N ARG A 18 5.04 -0.86 5.87
CA ARG A 18 4.86 0.09 6.97
C ARG A 18 4.46 1.43 6.41
N TYR A 19 3.40 1.98 6.97
CA TYR A 19 2.90 3.31 6.66
C TYR A 19 3.31 4.25 7.78
N ARG A 20 4.01 5.32 7.42
CA ARG A 20 4.40 6.38 8.35
C ARG A 20 3.82 7.68 7.87
N GLY A 21 2.92 8.24 8.66
CA GLY A 21 2.28 9.50 8.38
C GLY A 21 2.37 10.43 9.58
N ARG A 22 2.14 11.71 9.32
CA ARG A 22 2.04 12.73 10.36
C ARG A 22 0.60 13.26 10.35
N PRO A 23 -0.15 13.15 11.45
CA PRO A 23 -1.49 13.75 11.52
C PRO A 23 -1.44 15.24 11.17
N GLY A 24 -2.37 15.68 10.34
CA GLY A 24 -2.44 17.05 9.88
C GLY A 24 -1.57 17.36 8.65
N ALA A 25 -0.67 16.46 8.28
CA ALA A 25 0.13 16.61 7.06
C ALA A 25 -0.42 15.71 5.95
N GLY A 26 -0.43 16.21 4.74
CA GLY A 26 -0.87 15.43 3.57
C GLY A 26 0.24 14.59 2.95
N ILE A 27 1.13 14.03 3.77
CA ILE A 27 2.28 13.26 3.29
C ILE A 27 2.48 12.00 4.13
N ALA A 28 2.85 10.91 3.46
CA ALA A 28 3.20 9.66 4.10
C ALA A 28 4.32 8.97 3.35
N VAL A 29 5.05 8.12 4.07
CA VAL A 29 6.07 7.24 3.50
C VAL A 29 5.64 5.80 3.75
N VAL A 30 5.62 4.99 2.69
CA VAL A 30 5.33 3.56 2.79
C VAL A 30 6.59 2.80 2.39
N THR A 31 7.03 1.90 3.26
CA THR A 31 8.16 1.01 2.99
C THR A 31 7.67 -0.42 2.87
N PHE A 32 8.21 -1.16 1.92
CA PHE A 32 7.80 -2.52 1.58
C PHE A 32 8.95 -3.47 1.86
N SER A 33 8.66 -4.61 2.45
CA SER A 33 9.66 -5.61 2.83
C SER A 33 9.20 -7.00 2.44
N GLN A 34 10.11 -7.80 1.86
CA GLN A 34 9.89 -9.20 1.50
C GLN A 34 8.73 -9.39 0.52
N PHE A 35 8.53 -8.43 -0.38
CA PHE A 35 7.53 -8.57 -1.44
C PHE A 35 8.08 -9.43 -2.56
N PRO A 36 7.30 -10.43 -3.04
CA PRO A 36 7.69 -11.16 -4.25
C PRO A 36 7.62 -10.24 -5.46
N PRO A 37 8.33 -10.55 -6.55
CA PRO A 37 8.18 -9.82 -7.80
C PRO A 37 6.72 -9.80 -8.24
N ALA A 38 6.24 -8.67 -8.74
CA ALA A 38 4.91 -8.62 -9.33
C ALA A 38 4.87 -9.52 -10.58
N PRO A 39 3.77 -10.25 -10.82
CA PRO A 39 3.60 -11.02 -12.04
C PRO A 39 3.71 -10.12 -13.29
N ALA A 40 4.04 -10.71 -14.44
CA ALA A 40 4.14 -9.97 -15.69
C ALA A 40 2.85 -9.19 -15.96
N GLY A 41 2.99 -7.92 -16.35
CA GLY A 41 1.86 -7.03 -16.64
C GLY A 41 1.17 -6.45 -15.41
N GLN A 42 1.69 -6.71 -14.21
CA GLN A 42 1.11 -6.22 -12.96
C GLN A 42 2.10 -5.38 -12.17
N ILE A 43 1.56 -4.61 -11.21
CA ILE A 43 2.33 -3.77 -10.30
C ILE A 43 1.61 -3.75 -8.95
N TYR A 44 2.33 -3.46 -7.86
CA TYR A 44 1.71 -3.23 -6.56
C TYR A 44 1.23 -1.80 -6.45
N GLN A 45 0.00 -1.64 -5.95
CA GLN A 45 -0.60 -0.32 -5.71
C GLN A 45 -1.07 -0.23 -4.27
N THR A 46 -0.79 0.89 -3.63
CA THR A 46 -1.11 1.14 -2.22
C THR A 46 -2.30 2.08 -2.13
N TRP A 47 -3.20 1.78 -1.19
CA TRP A 47 -4.46 2.48 -1.02
C TRP A 47 -4.68 2.86 0.43
N ALA A 48 -5.21 4.06 0.66
CA ALA A 48 -5.74 4.49 1.95
C ALA A 48 -7.26 4.66 1.84
N ARG A 49 -7.98 4.14 2.82
CA ARG A 49 -9.44 4.27 2.88
C ARG A 49 -9.83 5.28 3.95
N HIS A 50 -10.74 6.18 3.59
CA HIS A 50 -11.39 7.12 4.49
C HIS A 50 -12.90 7.01 4.24
N GLY A 51 -13.64 6.41 5.18
CA GLY A 51 -15.04 6.06 4.96
C GLY A 51 -15.18 5.09 3.80
N ALA A 52 -15.96 5.45 2.80
CA ALA A 52 -16.15 4.66 1.58
C ALA A 52 -15.17 5.04 0.46
N THR A 53 -14.28 6.00 0.68
CA THR A 53 -13.39 6.52 -0.36
C THR A 53 -12.02 5.88 -0.28
N TRP A 54 -11.57 5.32 -1.39
CA TRP A 54 -10.23 4.81 -1.57
C TRP A 54 -9.37 5.84 -2.30
N THR A 55 -8.20 6.14 -1.75
CA THR A 55 -7.22 7.03 -2.35
C THR A 55 -5.99 6.23 -2.75
N SER A 56 -5.59 6.28 -4.01
CA SER A 56 -4.34 5.69 -4.45
C SER A 56 -3.17 6.50 -3.91
N LEU A 57 -2.24 5.83 -3.25
CA LEU A 57 -0.99 6.44 -2.79
C LEU A 57 0.12 6.32 -3.82
N GLY A 58 -0.06 5.48 -4.82
CA GLY A 58 0.90 5.26 -5.89
C GLY A 58 1.22 3.79 -6.10
N THR A 59 2.07 3.53 -7.06
CA THR A 59 2.49 2.18 -7.45
C THR A 59 3.98 2.00 -7.20
N VAL A 60 4.37 0.77 -6.91
CA VAL A 60 5.78 0.40 -6.72
C VAL A 60 6.07 -0.94 -7.38
N GLU A 61 7.32 -1.10 -7.78
CA GLU A 61 7.88 -2.39 -8.22
C GLU A 61 9.02 -2.73 -7.26
N PRO A 62 8.90 -3.82 -6.48
CA PRO A 62 9.97 -4.20 -5.55
C PRO A 62 11.27 -4.52 -6.29
N ASP A 63 12.39 -4.22 -5.64
CA ASP A 63 13.71 -4.63 -6.13
C ASP A 63 13.92 -6.14 -5.98
N ALA A 64 15.09 -6.62 -6.37
CA ALA A 64 15.42 -8.05 -6.29
C ALA A 64 15.38 -8.59 -4.85
N GLY A 65 15.57 -7.75 -3.85
CA GLY A 65 15.48 -8.11 -2.44
C GLY A 65 14.08 -8.04 -1.85
N GLY A 66 13.08 -7.65 -2.64
CA GLY A 66 11.70 -7.52 -2.17
C GLY A 66 11.39 -6.21 -1.48
N SER A 67 12.25 -5.21 -1.64
CA SER A 67 12.10 -3.90 -0.99
C SER A 67 11.62 -2.84 -1.97
N ALA A 68 10.84 -1.90 -1.45
CA ALA A 68 10.41 -0.72 -2.19
C ALA A 68 10.10 0.40 -1.20
N ARG A 69 10.01 1.62 -1.72
CA ARG A 69 9.65 2.80 -0.94
C ARG A 69 8.78 3.71 -1.78
N LEU A 70 7.73 4.23 -1.16
CA LEU A 70 6.78 5.12 -1.79
C LEU A 70 6.59 6.35 -0.91
N ILE A 71 6.71 7.54 -1.51
CA ILE A 71 6.35 8.79 -0.86
C ILE A 71 5.06 9.27 -1.50
N ALA A 72 4.02 9.45 -0.67
CA ALA A 72 2.70 9.84 -1.13
C ALA A 72 2.35 11.23 -0.60
N GLU A 73 1.75 12.05 -1.45
CA GLU A 73 1.20 13.35 -1.10
C GLU A 73 -0.26 13.41 -1.54
N ASP A 74 -1.15 13.59 -0.58
CA ASP A 74 -2.58 13.75 -0.83
C ASP A 74 -3.23 14.39 0.38
N PRO A 75 -4.13 15.38 0.20
CA PRO A 75 -4.81 16.01 1.34
C PRO A 75 -5.57 15.02 2.24
N ALA A 76 -6.06 13.91 1.69
CA ALA A 76 -6.74 12.88 2.47
C ALA A 76 -5.85 12.28 3.56
N LEU A 77 -4.53 12.28 3.38
CA LEU A 77 -3.57 11.72 4.33
C LEU A 77 -3.40 12.56 5.60
N ALA A 78 -3.98 13.76 5.65
CA ALA A 78 -4.00 14.57 6.86
C ALA A 78 -4.86 13.93 7.94
N ALA A 79 -5.85 13.13 7.58
CA ALA A 79 -6.70 12.37 8.49
C ALA A 79 -6.18 10.94 8.66
N LEU A 80 -6.45 10.35 9.84
CA LEU A 80 -6.15 8.96 10.10
C LEU A 80 -6.95 8.06 9.13
N PRO A 81 -6.32 7.14 8.42
CA PRO A 81 -7.05 6.23 7.55
C PRO A 81 -7.88 5.23 8.34
N ASP A 82 -8.99 4.78 7.75
CA ASP A 82 -9.83 3.70 8.27
C ASP A 82 -9.35 2.33 7.80
N GLY A 83 -8.43 2.29 6.87
CA GLY A 83 -7.81 1.08 6.37
C GLY A 83 -6.71 1.42 5.38
N LEU A 84 -5.76 0.51 5.26
CA LEU A 84 -4.67 0.57 4.29
C LEU A 84 -4.55 -0.80 3.64
N GLU A 85 -4.30 -0.83 2.34
CA GLU A 85 -4.00 -2.10 1.68
C GLU A 85 -3.09 -1.90 0.47
N VAL A 86 -2.40 -2.97 0.12
CA VAL A 86 -1.62 -3.08 -1.10
C VAL A 86 -2.25 -4.18 -1.94
N THR A 87 -2.54 -3.86 -3.19
CA THR A 87 -3.13 -4.80 -4.15
C THR A 87 -2.21 -4.99 -5.36
N LEU A 88 -2.39 -6.12 -6.04
CA LEU A 88 -1.84 -6.32 -7.38
C LEU A 88 -2.83 -5.74 -8.39
N GLU A 89 -2.34 -4.82 -9.22
CA GLU A 89 -3.16 -4.14 -10.23
C GLU A 89 -2.50 -4.26 -11.61
N PRO A 90 -3.23 -3.97 -12.70
CA PRO A 90 -2.59 -3.82 -14.00
C PRO A 90 -1.45 -2.80 -13.93
N ARG A 91 -0.42 -2.99 -14.74
CA ARG A 91 0.81 -2.17 -14.69
C ARG A 91 0.55 -0.68 -14.87
N THR A 92 -0.52 -0.30 -15.52
CA THR A 92 -0.93 1.11 -15.67
C THR A 92 -1.62 1.68 -14.41
N GLY A 93 -1.84 0.85 -13.40
CA GLY A 93 -2.59 1.22 -12.21
C GLY A 93 -4.10 1.13 -12.41
N SER A 94 -4.83 1.34 -11.33
CA SER A 94 -6.30 1.31 -11.33
C SER A 94 -6.84 2.55 -10.61
N ALA A 95 -8.08 2.92 -10.94
CA ALA A 95 -8.75 4.05 -10.28
C ALA A 95 -9.27 3.68 -8.88
N ALA A 96 -9.51 2.40 -8.64
CA ALA A 96 -9.96 1.84 -7.37
C ALA A 96 -9.34 0.45 -7.20
N PRO A 97 -9.24 -0.07 -5.95
CA PRO A 97 -8.73 -1.42 -5.73
C PRO A 97 -9.57 -2.44 -6.51
N SER A 98 -8.93 -3.24 -7.36
CA SER A 98 -9.61 -4.23 -8.18
C SER A 98 -8.95 -5.61 -8.14
N GLY A 99 -7.67 -5.67 -7.85
CA GLY A 99 -6.92 -6.91 -7.80
C GLY A 99 -6.84 -7.51 -6.39
N PRO A 100 -6.15 -8.67 -6.26
CA PRO A 100 -6.01 -9.32 -4.95
C PRO A 100 -5.26 -8.43 -3.95
N VAL A 101 -5.73 -8.44 -2.71
CA VAL A 101 -5.04 -7.80 -1.59
C VAL A 101 -3.84 -8.67 -1.20
N VAL A 102 -2.69 -8.05 -0.99
CA VAL A 102 -1.45 -8.73 -0.59
C VAL A 102 -1.16 -8.49 0.88
N VAL A 103 -1.17 -7.24 1.32
CA VAL A 103 -1.03 -6.86 2.72
C VAL A 103 -2.08 -5.81 3.06
N ALA A 104 -2.49 -5.78 4.34
CA ALA A 104 -3.51 -4.84 4.79
C ALA A 104 -3.29 -4.45 6.26
N TRP A 105 -3.79 -3.29 6.61
CA TRP A 105 -3.97 -2.85 7.99
C TRP A 105 -5.43 -2.46 8.18
N VAL A 106 -6.04 -2.99 9.24
CA VAL A 106 -7.36 -2.60 9.73
C VAL A 106 -7.24 -2.27 11.20
N PRO A 107 -7.93 -1.21 11.65
CA PRO A 107 -7.94 -0.85 13.07
C PRO A 107 -8.48 -1.95 13.96
#